data_e9994e5c5dca53c07b27b5dc1f45d1a2
#
_entry.id   e9994e5c5dca53c07b27b5dc1f45d1a2
#
_cell.length_a   1.000
_cell.length_b   1.000
_cell.length_c   1.000
_cell.angle_alpha   90.00
_cell.angle_beta   90.00
_cell.angle_gamma   90.00
#
_symmetry.space_group_name_H-M   'P 1'
#
loop_
_entity.id
_entity.type
_entity.pdbx_description
1 polymer ?
#
loop_
_entity_poly.entity_id
_entity_poly.type
_entity_poly.pdbx_seq_one_letter_code
_entity_poly.pdbx_strand_id
1 'polypeptide(L)'
;HQIVVESMWGMSFDKPVRHMREYLEVMMPLLEGKPVSHAGEAFNVNGGVNVPGGTRPNVVIAALGEQMLKVTAALADGTLTWCTGPQTLANHTVPTLKAAADKAGRDATRVIAALPVCVTNDREAALQRAAQVFVVYGQLPSYRAMLDKEGAAGPADIAIIGSASEVADRIMALAEIGVTDFAAVEFGATPDEVAETRALVKSLLK
;
A
#
# COMPACT_ATOMS: atom_id res chain seq x y z
N HIS A 1 10.68 -7.00 1.75
CA HIS A 1 11.98 -6.49 1.31
C HIS A 1 12.96 -7.63 1.14
N GLN A 2 13.73 -7.63 0.05
CA GLN A 2 14.69 -8.69 -0.26
C GLN A 2 15.63 -8.97 0.92
N ILE A 3 16.23 -7.94 1.51
CA ILE A 3 17.12 -8.10 2.65
C ILE A 3 16.47 -8.82 3.84
N VAL A 4 15.20 -8.58 4.09
CA VAL A 4 14.46 -9.26 5.18
C VAL A 4 14.22 -10.72 4.82
N VAL A 5 13.71 -10.96 3.62
CA VAL A 5 13.37 -12.32 3.15
C VAL A 5 14.60 -13.20 3.07
N GLU A 6 15.70 -12.71 2.48
CA GLU A 6 16.91 -13.49 2.27
C GLU A 6 17.80 -13.56 3.51
N SER A 7 18.08 -12.40 4.14
CA SER A 7 19.06 -12.36 5.24
C SER A 7 18.48 -12.69 6.61
N MET A 8 17.18 -12.39 6.87
CA MET A 8 16.56 -12.65 8.18
C MET A 8 15.78 -13.96 8.20
N TRP A 9 15.10 -14.31 7.09
CA TRP A 9 14.23 -15.49 7.04
C TRP A 9 14.85 -16.67 6.30
N GLY A 10 15.99 -16.48 5.60
CA GLY A 10 16.66 -17.53 4.84
C GLY A 10 15.86 -18.07 3.66
N MET A 11 14.93 -17.29 3.14
CA MET A 11 14.07 -17.64 2.01
C MET A 11 14.57 -16.97 0.72
N SER A 12 14.24 -17.56 -0.44
CA SER A 12 14.54 -16.92 -1.72
C SER A 12 13.60 -15.75 -2.01
N PHE A 13 14.15 -14.67 -2.55
CA PHE A 13 13.39 -13.54 -3.09
C PHE A 13 13.41 -13.54 -4.64
N ASP A 14 13.77 -14.65 -5.25
CA ASP A 14 13.81 -14.78 -6.70
C ASP A 14 12.41 -14.66 -7.31
N LYS A 15 12.31 -13.92 -8.42
CA LYS A 15 11.10 -13.77 -9.22
C LYS A 15 9.84 -13.41 -8.38
N PRO A 16 9.89 -12.36 -7.52
CA PRO A 16 8.83 -12.08 -6.54
C PRO A 16 7.46 -11.84 -7.19
N VAL A 17 7.41 -11.30 -8.40
CA VAL A 17 6.15 -11.09 -9.15
C VAL A 17 5.51 -12.41 -9.55
N ARG A 18 6.31 -13.40 -10.01
CA ARG A 18 5.80 -14.73 -10.32
C ARG A 18 5.33 -15.44 -9.06
N HIS A 19 6.15 -15.40 -8.01
CA HIS A 19 5.80 -15.99 -6.72
C HIS A 19 4.44 -15.46 -6.21
N MET A 20 4.23 -14.14 -6.23
CA MET A 20 2.98 -13.53 -5.83
C MET A 20 1.82 -13.91 -6.75
N ARG A 21 2.05 -13.99 -8.07
CA ARG A 21 1.03 -14.42 -9.02
C ARG A 21 0.55 -15.85 -8.71
N GLU A 22 1.49 -16.80 -8.62
CA GLU A 22 1.14 -18.20 -8.33
C GLU A 22 0.49 -18.35 -6.94
N TYR A 23 0.96 -17.58 -5.95
CA TYR A 23 0.32 -17.51 -4.63
C TYR A 23 -1.15 -17.10 -4.72
N LEU A 24 -1.46 -16.05 -5.48
CA LEU A 24 -2.84 -15.58 -5.67
C LEU A 24 -3.67 -16.56 -6.49
N GLU A 25 -3.11 -17.18 -7.53
CA GLU A 25 -3.79 -18.21 -8.33
C GLU A 25 -4.18 -19.43 -7.51
N VAL A 26 -3.44 -19.73 -6.45
CA VAL A 26 -3.77 -20.76 -5.47
C VAL A 26 -4.76 -20.23 -4.41
N MET A 27 -4.45 -19.09 -3.81
CA MET A 27 -5.20 -18.59 -2.64
C MET A 27 -6.61 -18.11 -3.01
N MET A 28 -6.78 -17.41 -4.13
CA MET A 28 -8.07 -16.79 -4.46
C MET A 28 -9.21 -17.83 -4.65
N PRO A 29 -9.03 -18.92 -5.42
CA PRO A 29 -10.04 -19.96 -5.50
C PRO A 29 -10.35 -20.61 -4.13
N LEU A 30 -9.33 -20.83 -3.30
CA LEU A 30 -9.52 -21.43 -1.97
C LEU A 30 -10.36 -20.52 -1.06
N LEU A 31 -10.15 -19.19 -1.11
CA LEU A 31 -10.96 -18.22 -0.37
C LEU A 31 -12.41 -18.16 -0.85
N GLU A 32 -12.66 -18.54 -2.10
CA GLU A 32 -14.00 -18.68 -2.67
C GLU A 32 -14.65 -20.05 -2.38
N GLY A 33 -13.98 -20.92 -1.62
CA GLY A 33 -14.44 -22.29 -1.36
C GLY A 33 -14.37 -23.23 -2.57
N LYS A 34 -13.59 -22.85 -3.60
CA LYS A 34 -13.38 -23.65 -4.79
C LYS A 34 -12.14 -24.54 -4.65
N PRO A 35 -12.14 -25.76 -5.21
CA PRO A 35 -10.92 -26.55 -5.28
C PRO A 35 -9.91 -25.91 -6.23
N VAL A 36 -8.63 -26.11 -5.95
CA VAL A 36 -7.52 -25.67 -6.77
C VAL A 36 -6.64 -26.84 -7.20
N SER A 37 -6.22 -26.82 -8.47
CA SER A 37 -5.17 -27.69 -8.99
C SER A 37 -4.17 -26.81 -9.74
N HIS A 38 -3.05 -26.50 -9.11
CA HIS A 38 -2.03 -25.58 -9.62
C HIS A 38 -0.68 -26.29 -9.64
N ALA A 39 0.00 -26.25 -10.79
CA ALA A 39 1.34 -26.78 -10.97
C ALA A 39 2.23 -25.67 -11.53
N GLY A 40 2.84 -24.88 -10.65
CA GLY A 40 3.71 -23.76 -10.96
C GLY A 40 5.17 -24.02 -10.62
N GLU A 41 6.00 -22.99 -10.78
CA GLU A 41 7.41 -23.06 -10.37
C GLU A 41 7.58 -22.78 -8.87
N ALA A 42 6.76 -21.91 -8.28
CA ALA A 42 6.82 -21.56 -6.86
C ALA A 42 5.88 -22.43 -6.02
N PHE A 43 4.74 -22.82 -6.57
CA PHE A 43 3.72 -23.59 -5.85
C PHE A 43 3.23 -24.78 -6.67
N ASN A 44 3.05 -25.93 -5.99
CA ASN A 44 2.38 -27.11 -6.53
C ASN A 44 1.32 -27.56 -5.52
N VAL A 45 0.05 -27.25 -5.82
CA VAL A 45 -1.06 -27.42 -4.87
C VAL A 45 -2.22 -28.12 -5.56
N ASN A 46 -2.73 -29.16 -4.91
CA ASN A 46 -3.98 -29.82 -5.31
C ASN A 46 -4.83 -30.05 -4.06
N GLY A 47 -5.96 -29.33 -3.94
CA GLY A 47 -6.80 -29.43 -2.75
C GLY A 47 -7.91 -28.40 -2.73
N GLY A 48 -8.61 -28.34 -1.59
CA GLY A 48 -9.70 -27.40 -1.36
C GLY A 48 -9.87 -27.11 0.12
N VAL A 49 -10.51 -25.98 0.43
CA VAL A 49 -10.86 -25.57 1.78
C VAL A 49 -12.37 -25.39 1.84
N ASN A 50 -12.99 -25.94 2.87
CA ASN A 50 -14.41 -25.75 3.13
C ASN A 50 -14.60 -25.04 4.47
N VAL A 51 -15.16 -23.82 4.44
CA VAL A 51 -15.48 -23.02 5.61
C VAL A 51 -16.99 -22.74 5.59
N PRO A 52 -17.81 -23.62 6.24
CA PRO A 52 -19.27 -23.46 6.23
C PRO A 52 -19.70 -22.07 6.76
N GLY A 53 -20.51 -21.34 5.98
CA GLY A 53 -20.96 -20.00 6.32
C GLY A 53 -19.91 -18.90 6.19
N GLY A 54 -18.71 -19.21 5.75
CA GLY A 54 -17.66 -18.24 5.47
C GLY A 54 -17.95 -17.40 4.24
N THR A 55 -17.62 -16.12 4.30
CA THR A 55 -17.61 -15.22 3.14
C THR A 55 -16.17 -14.94 2.73
N ARG A 56 -15.94 -14.80 1.43
CA ARG A 56 -14.60 -14.48 0.90
C ARG A 56 -14.14 -13.11 1.43
N PRO A 57 -12.99 -13.02 2.11
CA PRO A 57 -12.42 -11.74 2.49
C PRO A 57 -11.83 -11.02 1.27
N ASN A 58 -11.77 -9.67 1.34
CA ASN A 58 -11.01 -8.89 0.36
C ASN A 58 -9.51 -9.12 0.55
N VAL A 59 -8.80 -9.25 -0.56
CA VAL A 59 -7.35 -9.46 -0.60
C VAL A 59 -6.66 -8.22 -1.14
N VAL A 60 -5.79 -7.63 -0.33
CA VAL A 60 -5.02 -6.43 -0.66
C VAL A 60 -3.53 -6.77 -0.68
N ILE A 61 -2.84 -6.34 -1.74
CA ILE A 61 -1.42 -6.63 -1.96
C ILE A 61 -0.60 -5.37 -1.78
N ALA A 62 0.50 -5.45 -1.04
CA ALA A 62 1.51 -4.39 -0.99
C ALA A 62 2.27 -4.35 -2.33
N ALA A 63 1.90 -3.43 -3.23
CA ALA A 63 2.46 -3.33 -4.57
C ALA A 63 2.85 -1.89 -4.90
N LEU A 64 4.07 -1.70 -5.41
CA LEU A 64 4.61 -0.41 -5.83
C LEU A 64 5.07 -0.43 -7.29
N GLY A 65 5.82 -1.45 -7.69
CA GLY A 65 6.35 -1.61 -9.04
C GLY A 65 5.26 -2.05 -10.04
N GLU A 66 5.39 -1.59 -11.28
CA GLU A 66 4.42 -1.77 -12.36
C GLU A 66 3.95 -3.23 -12.53
N GLN A 67 4.87 -4.19 -12.52
CA GLN A 67 4.53 -5.61 -12.73
C GLN A 67 3.72 -6.18 -11.56
N MET A 68 4.05 -5.79 -10.32
CA MET A 68 3.28 -6.21 -9.14
C MET A 68 1.90 -5.56 -9.12
N LEU A 69 1.79 -4.28 -9.50
CA LEU A 69 0.50 -3.58 -9.68
C LEU A 69 -0.38 -4.28 -10.72
N LYS A 70 0.21 -4.74 -11.85
CA LYS A 70 -0.53 -5.52 -12.87
C LYS A 70 -1.04 -6.85 -12.33
N VAL A 71 -0.24 -7.56 -11.53
CA VAL A 71 -0.69 -8.81 -10.88
C VAL A 71 -1.80 -8.52 -9.88
N THR A 72 -1.65 -7.47 -9.08
CA THR A 72 -2.67 -7.03 -8.12
C THR A 72 -4.01 -6.76 -8.80
N ALA A 73 -4.01 -5.95 -9.85
CA ALA A 73 -5.24 -5.61 -10.59
C ALA A 73 -5.90 -6.83 -11.25
N ALA A 74 -5.10 -7.79 -11.72
CA ALA A 74 -5.61 -8.99 -12.36
C ALA A 74 -6.19 -10.03 -11.39
N LEU A 75 -5.67 -10.12 -10.15
CA LEU A 75 -5.95 -11.25 -9.27
C LEU A 75 -6.43 -10.87 -7.87
N ALA A 76 -6.16 -9.66 -7.37
CA ALA A 76 -6.52 -9.21 -6.03
C ALA A 76 -7.60 -8.11 -6.04
N ASP A 77 -8.05 -7.67 -4.88
CA ASP A 77 -9.11 -6.67 -4.73
C ASP A 77 -8.56 -5.25 -4.54
N GLY A 78 -7.28 -5.12 -4.22
CA GLY A 78 -6.68 -3.83 -3.98
C GLY A 78 -5.18 -3.85 -3.77
N THR A 79 -4.60 -2.64 -3.75
CA THR A 79 -3.22 -2.41 -3.31
C THR A 79 -3.18 -1.55 -2.07
N LEU A 80 -2.19 -1.79 -1.21
CA LEU A 80 -1.79 -0.88 -0.15
C LEU A 80 -0.39 -0.36 -0.48
N THR A 81 -0.26 0.96 -0.57
CA THR A 81 1.03 1.62 -0.79
C THR A 81 1.54 2.21 0.52
N TRP A 82 2.86 2.24 0.70
CA TRP A 82 3.55 2.95 1.76
C TRP A 82 4.62 3.86 1.17
N CYS A 83 4.81 5.02 1.74
CA CYS A 83 5.80 6.01 1.26
C CYS A 83 5.68 6.31 -0.25
N THR A 84 4.45 6.44 -0.75
CA THR A 84 4.14 6.80 -2.13
C THR A 84 3.33 8.08 -2.12
N GLY A 85 3.92 9.16 -2.63
CA GLY A 85 3.30 10.48 -2.61
C GLY A 85 2.21 10.67 -3.66
N PRO A 86 1.45 11.79 -3.60
CA PRO A 86 0.28 12.03 -4.44
C PRO A 86 0.60 12.08 -5.94
N GLN A 87 1.75 12.62 -6.35
CA GLN A 87 2.14 12.65 -7.77
C GLN A 87 2.37 11.24 -8.30
N THR A 88 3.03 10.39 -7.52
CA THR A 88 3.29 8.99 -7.88
C THR A 88 1.99 8.18 -7.88
N LEU A 89 1.09 8.41 -6.94
CA LEU A 89 -0.23 7.79 -6.93
C LEU A 89 -1.02 8.16 -8.19
N ALA A 90 -1.08 9.46 -8.53
CA ALA A 90 -1.82 9.97 -9.69
C ALA A 90 -1.24 9.52 -11.04
N ASN A 91 0.09 9.52 -11.17
CA ASN A 91 0.76 9.35 -12.47
C ASN A 91 1.30 7.93 -12.72
N HIS A 92 1.39 7.10 -11.68
CA HIS A 92 1.92 5.74 -11.79
C HIS A 92 0.97 4.69 -11.22
N THR A 93 0.61 4.76 -9.93
CA THR A 93 -0.10 3.67 -9.25
C THR A 93 -1.53 3.50 -9.78
N VAL A 94 -2.34 4.56 -9.71
CA VAL A 94 -3.75 4.52 -10.12
C VAL A 94 -3.91 4.17 -11.61
N PRO A 95 -3.22 4.85 -12.56
CA PRO A 95 -3.39 4.53 -13.98
C PRO A 95 -2.90 3.13 -14.34
N THR A 96 -1.83 2.62 -13.69
CA THR A 96 -1.34 1.26 -13.91
C THR A 96 -2.36 0.21 -13.47
N LEU A 97 -2.95 0.40 -12.27
CA LEU A 97 -3.99 -0.50 -11.76
C LEU A 97 -5.22 -0.47 -12.66
N LYS A 98 -5.70 0.72 -13.01
CA LYS A 98 -6.88 0.88 -13.86
C LYS A 98 -6.70 0.18 -15.20
N ALA A 99 -5.63 0.49 -15.92
CA ALA A 99 -5.36 -0.13 -17.22
C ALA A 99 -5.23 -1.66 -17.15
N ALA A 100 -4.67 -2.17 -16.05
CA ALA A 100 -4.53 -3.62 -15.86
C ALA A 100 -5.86 -4.30 -15.47
N ALA A 101 -6.70 -3.65 -14.67
CA ALA A 101 -8.04 -4.12 -14.34
C ALA A 101 -8.93 -4.16 -15.59
N ASP A 102 -8.96 -3.07 -16.38
CA ASP A 102 -9.69 -2.98 -17.65
C ASP A 102 -9.27 -4.11 -18.61
N LYS A 103 -7.95 -4.36 -18.73
CA LYS A 103 -7.42 -5.45 -19.55
C LYS A 103 -7.83 -6.84 -19.07
N ALA A 104 -7.99 -6.99 -17.75
CA ALA A 104 -8.41 -8.26 -17.13
C ALA A 104 -9.95 -8.42 -17.09
N GLY A 105 -10.73 -7.44 -17.56
CA GLY A 105 -12.20 -7.43 -17.49
C GLY A 105 -12.72 -7.41 -16.05
N ARG A 106 -11.99 -6.73 -15.15
CA ARG A 106 -12.33 -6.64 -13.72
C ARG A 106 -12.76 -5.22 -13.35
N ASP A 107 -13.54 -5.14 -12.29
CA ASP A 107 -13.90 -3.86 -11.68
C ASP A 107 -12.68 -3.11 -11.15
N ALA A 108 -12.89 -1.82 -10.85
CA ALA A 108 -11.84 -0.95 -10.31
C ALA A 108 -11.24 -1.53 -9.01
N THR A 109 -9.92 -1.57 -8.96
CA THR A 109 -9.16 -2.07 -7.83
C THR A 109 -9.10 -1.01 -6.72
N ARG A 110 -9.27 -1.40 -5.46
CA ARG A 110 -9.06 -0.49 -4.32
C ARG A 110 -7.62 0.00 -4.28
N VAL A 111 -7.45 1.28 -3.98
CA VAL A 111 -6.15 1.93 -3.80
C VAL A 111 -6.10 2.50 -2.39
N ILE A 112 -5.36 1.84 -1.51
CA ILE A 112 -5.17 2.26 -0.12
C ILE A 112 -3.83 2.97 -0.03
N ALA A 113 -3.85 4.28 0.20
CA ALA A 113 -2.64 5.07 0.40
C ALA A 113 -2.31 5.14 1.90
N ALA A 114 -1.12 4.67 2.28
CA ALA A 114 -0.60 4.83 3.64
C ALA A 114 0.51 5.89 3.65
N LEU A 115 0.34 6.93 4.45
CA LEU A 115 1.30 8.02 4.59
C LEU A 115 1.47 8.42 6.06
N PRO A 116 2.66 8.96 6.44
CA PRO A 116 2.85 9.58 7.73
C PRO A 116 1.97 10.81 7.88
N VAL A 117 1.29 10.95 9.03
CA VAL A 117 0.37 12.06 9.31
C VAL A 117 0.66 12.65 10.69
N CYS A 118 0.69 13.98 10.78
CA CYS A 118 0.82 14.70 12.03
C CYS A 118 0.08 16.04 11.97
N VAL A 119 -0.92 16.21 12.82
CA VAL A 119 -1.50 17.52 13.12
C VAL A 119 -0.61 18.20 14.14
N THR A 120 -0.09 19.37 13.83
CA THR A 120 0.81 20.11 14.71
C THR A 120 0.88 21.58 14.31
N ASN A 121 1.22 22.43 15.29
CA ASN A 121 1.57 23.83 15.07
C ASN A 121 3.08 24.05 14.86
N ASP A 122 3.92 23.02 15.10
CA ASP A 122 5.35 23.05 14.85
C ASP A 122 5.71 22.12 13.67
N ARG A 123 5.44 22.63 12.47
CA ARG A 123 5.69 21.92 11.22
C ARG A 123 7.16 21.54 11.03
N GLU A 124 8.08 22.44 11.45
CA GLU A 124 9.51 22.22 11.26
C GLU A 124 10.01 21.05 12.11
N ALA A 125 9.70 21.04 13.40
CA ALA A 125 10.05 19.92 14.27
C ALA A 125 9.42 18.60 13.81
N ALA A 126 8.18 18.62 13.31
CA ALA A 126 7.52 17.44 12.77
C ALA A 126 8.21 16.92 11.49
N LEU A 127 8.65 17.80 10.58
CA LEU A 127 9.42 17.41 9.39
C LEU A 127 10.76 16.78 9.77
N GLN A 128 11.49 17.37 10.72
CA GLN A 128 12.76 16.81 11.22
C GLN A 128 12.55 15.42 11.83
N ARG A 129 11.51 15.25 12.62
CA ARG A 129 11.11 13.97 13.21
C ARG A 129 10.77 12.94 12.13
N ALA A 130 9.96 13.31 11.12
CA ALA A 130 9.63 12.43 10.01
C ALA A 130 10.89 11.97 9.26
N ALA A 131 11.84 12.89 9.01
CA ALA A 131 13.11 12.57 8.36
C ALA A 131 13.96 11.57 9.16
N GLN A 132 13.88 11.60 10.48
CA GLN A 132 14.59 10.67 11.37
C GLN A 132 13.86 9.32 11.47
N VAL A 133 12.56 9.34 11.78
CA VAL A 133 11.75 8.14 12.02
C VAL A 133 11.64 7.28 10.77
N PHE A 134 11.45 7.90 9.60
CA PHE A 134 11.19 7.18 8.36
C PHE A 134 12.42 7.06 7.44
N VAL A 135 13.62 7.43 7.90
CA VAL A 135 14.85 7.47 7.10
C VAL A 135 15.15 6.17 6.35
N VAL A 136 14.89 5.03 6.98
CA VAL A 136 15.16 3.70 6.39
C VAL A 136 14.38 3.47 5.09
N TYR A 137 13.17 3.99 4.99
CA TYR A 137 12.36 3.84 3.78
C TYR A 137 12.91 4.63 2.59
N GLY A 138 13.65 5.70 2.83
CA GLY A 138 14.37 6.41 1.78
C GLY A 138 15.55 5.64 1.17
N GLN A 139 16.02 4.59 1.86
CA GLN A 139 17.17 3.77 1.46
C GLN A 139 16.76 2.44 0.79
N LEU A 140 15.54 1.99 1.01
CA LEU A 140 15.04 0.73 0.44
C LEU A 140 14.68 0.92 -1.04
N PRO A 141 15.20 0.12 -1.97
CA PRO A 141 15.10 0.36 -3.42
C PRO A 141 13.68 0.56 -3.93
N SER A 142 12.71 -0.21 -3.42
CA SER A 142 11.31 -0.13 -3.84
C SER A 142 10.65 1.20 -3.46
N TYR A 143 10.95 1.72 -2.27
CA TYR A 143 10.44 3.03 -1.84
C TYR A 143 11.23 4.18 -2.46
N ARG A 144 12.56 4.04 -2.59
CA ARG A 144 13.37 5.04 -3.28
C ARG A 144 12.85 5.30 -4.69
N ALA A 145 12.51 4.23 -5.43
CA ALA A 145 11.93 4.37 -6.77
C ALA A 145 10.59 5.14 -6.80
N MET A 146 9.78 5.04 -5.74
CA MET A 146 8.53 5.81 -5.62
C MET A 146 8.81 7.28 -5.26
N LEU A 147 9.74 7.52 -4.35
CA LEU A 147 10.17 8.87 -3.97
C LEU A 147 10.84 9.59 -5.15
N ASP A 148 11.61 8.89 -5.99
CA ASP A 148 12.20 9.45 -7.21
C ASP A 148 11.11 9.86 -8.23
N LYS A 149 10.06 9.06 -8.40
CA LYS A 149 8.91 9.40 -9.23
C LYS A 149 8.14 10.61 -8.68
N GLU A 150 8.10 10.77 -7.37
CA GLU A 150 7.49 11.90 -6.68
C GLU A 150 8.32 13.18 -6.79
N GLY A 151 9.62 13.07 -7.07
CA GLY A 151 10.58 14.17 -6.97
C GLY A 151 10.94 14.52 -5.52
N ALA A 152 10.77 13.57 -4.59
CA ALA A 152 11.00 13.75 -3.17
C ALA A 152 12.41 13.28 -2.77
N ALA A 153 13.10 14.05 -1.93
CA ALA A 153 14.42 13.69 -1.39
C ALA A 153 14.31 12.54 -0.39
N GLY A 154 13.22 12.50 0.39
CA GLY A 154 12.98 11.46 1.38
C GLY A 154 11.52 11.34 1.81
N PRO A 155 11.22 10.39 2.72
CA PRO A 155 9.85 10.15 3.20
C PRO A 155 9.21 11.33 3.93
N ALA A 156 10.00 12.24 4.49
CA ALA A 156 9.50 13.45 5.13
C ALA A 156 8.78 14.39 4.16
N ASP A 157 9.21 14.43 2.88
CA ASP A 157 8.65 15.32 1.88
C ASP A 157 7.22 14.94 1.48
N ILE A 158 6.87 13.66 1.65
CA ILE A 158 5.54 13.14 1.34
C ILE A 158 4.64 13.03 2.59
N ALA A 159 5.17 13.29 3.78
CA ALA A 159 4.39 13.28 5.00
C ALA A 159 3.32 14.39 5.00
N ILE A 160 2.15 14.07 5.51
CA ILE A 160 1.04 15.01 5.64
C ILE A 160 1.14 15.67 7.02
N ILE A 161 1.72 16.88 7.05
CA ILE A 161 2.01 17.62 8.29
C ILE A 161 1.43 19.02 8.17
N GLY A 162 0.83 19.54 9.23
CA GLY A 162 0.32 20.90 9.31
C GLY A 162 -0.80 21.04 10.32
N SER A 163 -1.53 22.16 10.23
CA SER A 163 -2.77 22.38 10.98
C SER A 163 -3.83 21.33 10.63
N ALA A 164 -4.85 21.18 11.46
CA ALA A 164 -5.95 20.23 11.21
C ALA A 164 -6.61 20.46 9.85
N SER A 165 -6.82 21.71 9.44
CA SER A 165 -7.40 22.04 8.13
C SER A 165 -6.48 21.60 6.98
N GLU A 166 -5.19 21.94 7.02
CA GLU A 166 -4.24 21.58 5.97
C GLU A 166 -4.10 20.05 5.83
N VAL A 167 -4.09 19.33 6.95
CA VAL A 167 -4.02 17.87 6.96
C VAL A 167 -5.28 17.26 6.35
N ALA A 168 -6.47 17.78 6.73
CA ALA A 168 -7.74 17.34 6.18
C ALA A 168 -7.80 17.55 4.66
N ASP A 169 -7.47 18.75 4.18
CA ASP A 169 -7.48 19.09 2.75
C ASP A 169 -6.56 18.19 1.94
N ARG A 170 -5.35 17.92 2.45
CA ARG A 170 -4.39 17.02 1.78
C ARG A 170 -4.85 15.57 1.75
N ILE A 171 -5.49 15.07 2.81
CA ILE A 171 -6.07 13.72 2.83
C ILE A 171 -7.23 13.63 1.83
N MET A 172 -8.13 14.61 1.85
CA MET A 172 -9.29 14.61 0.95
C MET A 172 -8.90 14.73 -0.53
N ALA A 173 -7.85 15.50 -0.85
CA ALA A 173 -7.33 15.60 -2.22
C ALA A 173 -6.83 14.26 -2.79
N LEU A 174 -6.47 13.28 -1.96
CA LEU A 174 -6.09 11.94 -2.44
C LEU A 174 -7.26 11.23 -3.13
N ALA A 175 -8.49 11.46 -2.70
CA ALA A 175 -9.67 10.87 -3.35
C ALA A 175 -9.86 11.35 -4.79
N GLU A 176 -9.51 12.61 -5.08
CA GLU A 176 -9.64 13.20 -6.42
C GLU A 176 -8.71 12.54 -7.45
N ILE A 177 -7.61 11.96 -7.00
CA ILE A 177 -6.65 11.25 -7.85
C ILE A 177 -6.87 9.74 -7.92
N GLY A 178 -7.98 9.24 -7.33
CA GLY A 178 -8.38 7.83 -7.40
C GLY A 178 -7.93 6.95 -6.24
N VAL A 179 -7.46 7.53 -5.14
CA VAL A 179 -7.27 6.81 -3.87
C VAL A 179 -8.65 6.52 -3.28
N THR A 180 -8.91 5.26 -2.94
CA THR A 180 -10.21 4.84 -2.39
C THR A 180 -10.24 4.82 -0.87
N ASP A 181 -9.09 4.59 -0.26
CA ASP A 181 -8.93 4.45 1.20
C ASP A 181 -7.63 5.11 1.65
N PHE A 182 -7.63 5.67 2.83
CA PHE A 182 -6.46 6.27 3.44
C PHE A 182 -6.11 5.61 4.76
N ALA A 183 -4.84 5.19 4.91
CA ALA A 183 -4.30 4.62 6.14
C ALA A 183 -3.32 5.61 6.78
N ALA A 184 -3.77 6.33 7.81
CA ALA A 184 -2.94 7.28 8.52
C ALA A 184 -1.91 6.56 9.40
N VAL A 185 -0.62 6.91 9.24
CA VAL A 185 0.46 6.49 10.15
C VAL A 185 0.82 7.69 11.02
N GLU A 186 0.23 7.74 12.20
CA GLU A 186 0.39 8.83 13.15
C GLU A 186 1.81 8.83 13.73
N PHE A 187 2.47 9.99 13.78
CA PHE A 187 3.85 10.11 14.31
C PHE A 187 4.09 11.37 15.16
N GLY A 188 3.06 11.83 15.89
CA GLY A 188 3.15 12.96 16.81
C GLY A 188 4.30 12.81 17.83
N ALA A 189 4.85 13.94 18.33
CA ALA A 189 5.90 13.97 19.35
C ALA A 189 5.34 13.64 20.72
N THR A 190 4.09 13.95 20.96
CA THR A 190 3.40 13.79 22.24
C THR A 190 2.13 12.95 22.09
N PRO A 191 1.64 12.34 23.17
CA PRO A 191 0.34 11.66 23.15
C PRO A 191 -0.81 12.57 22.69
N ASP A 192 -0.76 13.86 22.99
CA ASP A 192 -1.78 14.82 22.62
C ASP A 192 -1.78 15.09 21.11
N GLU A 193 -0.61 15.30 20.49
CA GLU A 193 -0.50 15.41 19.01
C GLU A 193 -1.00 14.15 18.30
N VAL A 194 -0.71 12.96 18.82
CA VAL A 194 -1.22 11.70 18.28
C VAL A 194 -2.75 11.64 18.44
N ALA A 195 -3.28 12.01 19.60
CA ALA A 195 -4.73 12.02 19.86
C ALA A 195 -5.47 13.02 18.96
N GLU A 196 -4.92 14.22 18.76
CA GLU A 196 -5.46 15.24 17.87
C GLU A 196 -5.46 14.77 16.41
N THR A 197 -4.34 14.22 15.93
CA THR A 197 -4.23 13.63 14.60
C THR A 197 -5.27 12.54 14.39
N ARG A 198 -5.41 11.64 15.35
CA ARG A 198 -6.40 10.55 15.31
C ARG A 198 -7.84 11.06 15.32
N ALA A 199 -8.14 12.07 16.12
CA ALA A 199 -9.46 12.69 16.19
C ALA A 199 -9.83 13.30 14.84
N LEU A 200 -8.90 14.04 14.21
CA LEU A 200 -9.09 14.58 12.86
C LEU A 200 -9.37 13.46 11.85
N VAL A 201 -8.50 12.47 11.77
CA VAL A 201 -8.67 11.37 10.80
C VAL A 201 -10.01 10.66 10.97
N LYS A 202 -10.43 10.42 12.22
CA LYS A 202 -11.77 9.87 12.52
C LYS A 202 -12.91 10.77 12.04
N SER A 203 -12.75 12.08 12.12
CA SER A 203 -13.79 13.02 11.68
C SER A 203 -13.98 13.05 10.16
N LEU A 204 -13.00 12.54 9.40
CA LEU A 204 -13.05 12.43 7.94
C LEU A 204 -13.71 11.14 7.44
N LEU A 205 -14.03 10.21 8.34
CA LEU A 205 -14.74 8.97 7.98
C LEU A 205 -16.16 9.31 7.50
N LYS A 206 -16.55 8.75 6.37
CA LYS A 206 -17.88 8.89 5.77
C LYS A 206 -18.71 7.64 5.99
#